data_e902391e407c6f2086419c43ebbba798
#
_entry.id   e902391e407c6f2086419c43ebbba798
#
_cell.length_a   1.000
_cell.length_b   1.000
_cell.length_c   1.000
_cell.angle_alpha   90.00
_cell.angle_beta   90.00
_cell.angle_gamma   90.00
#
_symmetry.space_group_name_H-M   'P 1'
#
loop_
_entity.id
_entity.type
_entity.pdbx_description
1 polymer ?
#
loop_
_entity_poly.entity_id
_entity_poly.type
_entity_poly.pdbx_seq_one_letter_code
_entity_poly.pdbx_strand_id
1 'polypeptide(L)'
;MLHLDADEVVTPELRDLITAMRPEDTIDGYFVPSKTILHDQWLKHAGMYPTYQARLGHRERLRFIQVGHGQREDVPPSRMSQIEEPYLHYSFSHGLRQWLEKHVRYADDEASLIAEIRSNTHAFYKPIAGDKASERRSAKVKAASIPLVLRPFARFLYVYLLRQGFRDGRAGFLYAFMLAVYEGMTAVLAAEQLRRSITEDAGKCSGKETRE
;
A
#
# COMPACT_ATOMS: atom_id res chain seq x y z
N MET A 1 -3.15 -19.37 13.86
CA MET A 1 -3.96 -19.37 12.62
C MET A 1 -3.21 -18.62 11.54
N LEU A 2 -3.17 -19.13 10.31
CA LEU A 2 -2.54 -18.46 9.17
C LEU A 2 -3.65 -17.87 8.28
N HIS A 3 -3.52 -16.59 7.92
CA HIS A 3 -4.43 -15.85 7.04
C HIS A 3 -3.75 -15.68 5.69
N LEU A 4 -4.33 -16.21 4.63
CA LEU A 4 -3.82 -16.06 3.27
C LEU A 4 -4.96 -15.66 2.33
N ASP A 5 -4.62 -14.84 1.36
CA ASP A 5 -5.49 -14.50 0.25
C ASP A 5 -5.44 -15.64 -0.80
N ALA A 6 -6.41 -15.68 -1.72
CA ALA A 6 -6.54 -16.76 -2.70
C ALA A 6 -5.36 -16.83 -3.72
N ASP A 7 -4.60 -15.76 -3.82
CA ASP A 7 -3.42 -15.62 -4.66
C ASP A 7 -2.08 -15.73 -3.89
N GLU A 8 -2.14 -16.23 -2.65
CA GLU A 8 -0.96 -16.42 -1.80
C GLU A 8 -0.69 -17.90 -1.54
N VAL A 9 0.58 -18.29 -1.59
CA VAL A 9 1.01 -19.69 -1.44
C VAL A 9 2.10 -19.81 -0.39
N VAL A 10 1.94 -20.76 0.53
CA VAL A 10 2.92 -21.07 1.58
C VAL A 10 4.14 -21.73 0.96
N THR A 11 5.33 -21.23 1.28
CA THR A 11 6.58 -21.92 0.90
C THR A 11 6.83 -23.12 1.82
N PRO A 12 7.61 -24.13 1.36
CA PRO A 12 8.00 -25.24 2.23
C PRO A 12 8.69 -24.78 3.52
N GLU A 13 9.56 -23.78 3.43
CA GLU A 13 10.31 -23.21 4.56
C GLU A 13 9.35 -22.59 5.57
N LEU A 14 8.40 -21.78 5.11
CA LEU A 14 7.38 -21.18 5.98
C LEU A 14 6.49 -22.22 6.63
N ARG A 15 6.09 -23.27 5.90
CA ARG A 15 5.31 -24.40 6.44
C ARG A 15 6.08 -25.10 7.57
N ASP A 16 7.35 -25.41 7.32
CA ASP A 16 8.18 -26.14 8.27
C ASP A 16 8.43 -25.31 9.54
N LEU A 17 8.68 -24.00 9.37
CA LEU A 17 8.75 -23.05 10.49
C LEU A 17 7.46 -23.04 11.32
N ILE A 18 6.30 -22.86 10.69
CA ILE A 18 5.01 -22.79 11.38
C ILE A 18 4.72 -24.11 12.14
N THR A 19 5.09 -25.24 11.55
CA THR A 19 4.87 -26.56 12.15
C THR A 19 5.76 -26.77 13.38
N ALA A 20 7.00 -26.30 13.33
CA ALA A 20 7.97 -26.41 14.44
C ALA A 20 7.80 -25.34 15.52
N MET A 21 7.13 -24.25 15.19
CA MET A 21 7.05 -23.06 16.01
C MET A 21 6.28 -23.31 17.33
N ARG A 22 6.83 -22.81 18.43
CA ARG A 22 6.17 -22.70 19.73
C ARG A 22 5.84 -21.23 19.97
N PRO A 23 4.58 -20.80 19.74
CA PRO A 23 4.23 -19.39 19.95
C PRO A 23 4.39 -18.98 21.41
N GLU A 24 4.94 -17.79 21.62
CA GLU A 24 5.03 -17.19 22.95
C GLU A 24 3.65 -16.60 23.34
N ASP A 25 3.27 -16.71 24.60
CA ASP A 25 2.00 -16.15 25.11
C ASP A 25 1.97 -14.62 25.05
N THR A 26 3.13 -13.98 24.97
CA THR A 26 3.30 -12.54 24.83
C THR A 26 3.06 -12.03 23.43
N ILE A 27 3.08 -12.90 22.40
CA ILE A 27 2.94 -12.56 20.98
C ILE A 27 1.55 -12.97 20.47
N ASP A 28 0.84 -12.02 19.88
CA ASP A 28 -0.48 -12.22 19.32
C ASP A 28 -0.44 -12.43 17.81
N GLY A 29 0.59 -11.91 17.16
CA GLY A 29 0.73 -12.04 15.71
C GLY A 29 2.15 -11.88 15.18
N TYR A 30 2.33 -12.34 13.95
CA TYR A 30 3.61 -12.31 13.25
C TYR A 30 3.45 -11.68 11.88
N PHE A 31 4.35 -10.76 11.59
CA PHE A 31 4.55 -10.24 10.25
C PHE A 31 5.33 -11.24 9.40
N VAL A 32 4.78 -11.59 8.26
CA VAL A 32 5.36 -12.55 7.31
C VAL A 32 5.73 -11.80 6.02
N PRO A 33 6.95 -11.94 5.49
CA PRO A 33 7.34 -11.27 4.26
C PRO A 33 6.73 -11.95 3.04
N SER A 34 6.39 -11.17 2.02
CA SER A 34 5.86 -11.69 0.74
C SER A 34 6.87 -11.58 -0.39
N LYS A 35 6.97 -12.61 -1.22
CA LYS A 35 7.66 -12.59 -2.51
C LYS A 35 6.66 -12.35 -3.62
N THR A 36 6.63 -11.16 -4.20
CA THR A 36 5.75 -10.85 -5.34
C THR A 36 6.24 -11.56 -6.60
N ILE A 37 5.36 -12.34 -7.23
CA ILE A 37 5.64 -13.11 -8.45
C ILE A 37 4.91 -12.47 -9.64
N LEU A 38 5.65 -12.19 -10.71
CA LEU A 38 5.12 -11.74 -12.00
C LEU A 38 5.73 -12.57 -13.12
N HIS A 39 4.89 -13.20 -13.96
CA HIS A 39 5.34 -14.10 -15.04
C HIS A 39 6.33 -15.18 -14.51
N ASP A 40 5.97 -15.85 -13.43
CA ASP A 40 6.77 -16.87 -12.75
C ASP A 40 8.15 -16.38 -12.25
N GLN A 41 8.40 -15.10 -12.28
CA GLN A 41 9.63 -14.49 -11.80
C GLN A 41 9.39 -13.75 -10.47
N TRP A 42 10.26 -14.01 -9.48
CA TRP A 42 10.28 -13.25 -8.26
C TRP A 42 10.81 -11.83 -8.49
N LEU A 43 10.00 -10.83 -8.19
CA LEU A 43 10.38 -9.41 -8.20
C LEU A 43 11.11 -9.06 -6.91
N LYS A 44 12.40 -9.40 -6.83
CA LYS A 44 13.19 -9.17 -5.60
C LYS A 44 13.39 -7.69 -5.30
N HIS A 45 13.65 -6.91 -6.33
CA HIS A 45 13.98 -5.48 -6.25
C HIS A 45 12.74 -4.60 -6.50
N ALA A 46 12.11 -4.75 -7.65
CA ALA A 46 10.92 -3.99 -8.02
C ALA A 46 9.74 -4.25 -7.09
N GLY A 47 9.56 -5.47 -6.61
CA GLY A 47 8.53 -5.87 -5.65
C GLY A 47 8.76 -5.35 -4.22
N MET A 48 9.85 -4.60 -4.00
CA MET A 48 10.20 -3.99 -2.71
C MET A 48 10.35 -5.00 -1.56
N TYR A 49 10.86 -6.19 -1.86
CA TYR A 49 11.12 -7.20 -0.83
C TYR A 49 12.16 -6.70 0.21
N PRO A 50 11.95 -7.02 1.50
CA PRO A 50 10.81 -7.71 2.09
C PRO A 50 9.62 -6.77 2.36
N THR A 51 8.41 -7.18 1.91
CA THR A 51 7.16 -6.50 2.25
C THR A 51 6.41 -7.35 3.26
N TYR A 52 6.27 -6.83 4.47
CA TYR A 52 5.69 -7.56 5.59
C TYR A 52 4.19 -7.28 5.74
N GLN A 53 3.43 -8.35 6.03
CA GLN A 53 2.01 -8.29 6.38
C GLN A 53 1.73 -9.21 7.56
N ALA A 54 0.76 -8.84 8.40
CA ALA A 54 0.30 -9.69 9.49
C ALA A 54 -0.47 -10.89 8.90
N ARG A 55 0.16 -12.07 8.85
CA ARG A 55 -0.40 -13.28 8.23
C ARG A 55 -0.56 -14.44 9.20
N LEU A 56 0.24 -14.52 10.25
CA LEU A 56 0.18 -15.59 11.25
C LEU A 56 -0.16 -15.00 12.62
N GLY A 57 -1.03 -15.65 13.40
CA GLY A 57 -1.31 -15.16 14.74
C GLY A 57 -2.26 -16.01 15.56
N HIS A 58 -2.47 -15.58 16.79
CA HIS A 58 -3.39 -16.22 17.71
C HIS A 58 -4.82 -16.06 17.22
N ARG A 59 -5.58 -17.16 17.23
CA ARG A 59 -6.93 -17.23 16.68
C ARG A 59 -7.88 -16.17 17.26
N GLU A 60 -7.76 -15.86 18.54
CA GLU A 60 -8.70 -14.99 19.25
C GLU A 60 -8.15 -13.58 19.51
N ARG A 61 -6.81 -13.42 19.49
CA ARG A 61 -6.17 -12.15 19.84
C ARG A 61 -5.73 -11.32 18.63
N LEU A 62 -5.30 -11.97 17.52
CA LEU A 62 -5.04 -11.24 16.29
C LEU A 62 -6.38 -10.82 15.65
N ARG A 63 -6.61 -9.52 15.58
CA ARG A 63 -7.79 -8.89 14.97
C ARG A 63 -7.35 -7.94 13.88
N PHE A 64 -8.28 -7.66 12.97
CA PHE A 64 -8.06 -6.73 11.86
C PHE A 64 -9.16 -5.68 11.83
N ILE A 65 -8.77 -4.45 11.51
CA ILE A 65 -9.67 -3.32 11.24
C ILE A 65 -9.50 -2.89 9.78
N GLN A 66 -10.57 -2.34 9.21
CA GLN A 66 -10.55 -1.76 7.87
C GLN A 66 -9.87 -0.39 7.91
N VAL A 67 -8.84 -0.18 7.07
CA VAL A 67 -8.16 1.11 6.93
C VAL A 67 -7.98 1.43 5.45
N GLY A 68 -8.76 2.38 4.94
CA GLY A 68 -8.85 2.65 3.50
C GLY A 68 -9.37 1.41 2.76
N HIS A 69 -8.71 1.03 1.67
CA HIS A 69 -9.04 -0.17 0.87
C HIS A 69 -8.42 -1.48 1.42
N GLY A 70 -7.66 -1.43 2.53
CA GLY A 70 -6.96 -2.58 3.10
C GLY A 70 -7.36 -2.89 4.54
N GLN A 71 -6.95 -4.06 5.00
CA GLN A 71 -7.05 -4.46 6.40
C GLN A 71 -5.73 -4.21 7.12
N ARG A 72 -5.83 -3.93 8.41
CA ARG A 72 -4.71 -3.72 9.30
C ARG A 72 -4.91 -4.45 10.60
N GLU A 73 -3.83 -4.95 11.18
CA GLU A 73 -3.82 -5.54 12.52
C GLU A 73 -4.28 -4.52 13.58
N ASP A 74 -5.18 -4.96 14.45
CA ASP A 74 -5.65 -4.25 15.64
C ASP A 74 -5.02 -4.87 16.89
N VAL A 75 -3.69 -4.82 16.95
CA VAL A 75 -2.87 -5.40 18.00
C VAL A 75 -1.73 -4.44 18.33
N PRO A 76 -1.41 -4.24 19.62
CA PRO A 76 -0.27 -3.41 20.01
C PRO A 76 1.04 -3.88 19.36
N PRO A 77 1.91 -2.98 18.87
CA PRO A 77 3.17 -3.36 18.23
C PRO A 77 4.07 -4.25 19.12
N SER A 78 4.01 -4.08 20.44
CA SER A 78 4.75 -4.90 21.42
C SER A 78 4.32 -6.37 21.47
N ARG A 79 3.13 -6.68 20.92
CA ARG A 79 2.58 -8.04 20.85
C ARG A 79 2.68 -8.62 19.43
N MET A 80 3.35 -7.92 18.54
CA MET A 80 3.65 -8.37 17.17
C MET A 80 5.13 -8.73 17.06
N SER A 81 5.43 -9.85 16.43
CA SER A 81 6.79 -10.28 16.09
C SER A 81 6.94 -10.42 14.58
N GLN A 82 8.09 -10.83 14.12
CA GLN A 82 8.42 -10.94 12.71
C GLN A 82 9.08 -12.28 12.45
N ILE A 83 8.76 -12.92 11.33
CA ILE A 83 9.46 -14.11 10.83
C ILE A 83 10.09 -13.76 9.47
N GLU A 84 11.08 -14.54 9.07
CA GLU A 84 11.88 -14.25 7.86
C GLU A 84 11.47 -15.12 6.67
N GLU A 85 10.87 -16.27 6.90
CA GLU A 85 10.41 -17.19 5.87
C GLU A 85 9.21 -16.60 5.12
N PRO A 86 9.32 -16.43 3.80
CA PRO A 86 8.30 -15.75 3.00
C PRO A 86 7.19 -16.68 2.55
N TYR A 87 6.04 -16.10 2.23
CA TYR A 87 5.07 -16.70 1.32
C TYR A 87 5.21 -16.13 -0.10
N LEU A 88 4.67 -16.84 -1.10
CA LEU A 88 4.59 -16.36 -2.49
C LEU A 88 3.28 -15.62 -2.70
N HIS A 89 3.33 -14.46 -3.36
CA HIS A 89 2.17 -13.65 -3.69
C HIS A 89 2.05 -13.51 -5.21
N TYR A 90 1.08 -14.20 -5.79
CA TYR A 90 0.78 -14.22 -7.21
C TYR A 90 -0.23 -13.10 -7.56
N SER A 91 0.09 -11.86 -7.23
CA SER A 91 -0.79 -10.67 -7.42
C SER A 91 -1.37 -10.52 -8.83
N PHE A 92 -0.83 -11.28 -9.79
CA PHE A 92 -1.21 -11.23 -11.21
C PHE A 92 -1.81 -12.55 -11.71
N SER A 93 -2.24 -13.45 -10.80
CA SER A 93 -2.82 -14.76 -11.12
C SER A 93 -4.02 -14.68 -12.06
N HIS A 94 -4.79 -13.60 -11.99
CA HIS A 94 -5.92 -13.32 -12.88
C HIS A 94 -5.58 -12.43 -14.08
N GLY A 95 -4.29 -12.22 -14.35
CA GLY A 95 -3.78 -11.42 -15.46
C GLY A 95 -3.70 -9.92 -15.18
N LEU A 96 -2.93 -9.24 -16.03
CA LEU A 96 -2.64 -7.81 -15.89
C LEU A 96 -3.90 -6.94 -16.10
N ARG A 97 -4.83 -7.37 -16.93
CA ARG A 97 -6.09 -6.64 -17.16
C ARG A 97 -6.89 -6.50 -15.88
N GLN A 98 -7.12 -7.60 -15.15
CA GLN A 98 -7.85 -7.54 -13.88
C GLN A 98 -7.11 -6.73 -12.83
N TRP A 99 -5.77 -6.80 -12.82
CA TRP A 99 -4.97 -5.95 -11.96
C TRP A 99 -5.21 -4.46 -12.24
N LEU A 100 -5.21 -4.04 -13.51
CA LEU A 100 -5.49 -2.67 -13.91
C LEU A 100 -6.91 -2.23 -13.51
N GLU A 101 -7.93 -3.04 -13.79
CA GLU A 101 -9.32 -2.77 -13.42
C GLU A 101 -9.50 -2.58 -11.90
N LYS A 102 -8.84 -3.41 -11.10
CA LYS A 102 -8.81 -3.29 -9.63
C LYS A 102 -8.12 -1.98 -9.20
N HIS A 103 -7.01 -1.64 -9.85
CA HIS A 103 -6.21 -0.47 -9.50
C HIS A 103 -6.83 0.87 -9.93
N VAL A 104 -7.77 0.88 -10.86
CA VAL A 104 -8.60 2.08 -11.14
C VAL A 104 -9.39 2.46 -9.89
N ARG A 105 -10.04 1.51 -9.21
CA ARG A 105 -10.78 1.76 -7.96
C ARG A 105 -9.87 2.21 -6.83
N TYR A 106 -8.72 1.56 -6.67
CA TYR A 106 -7.74 1.96 -5.67
C TYR A 106 -7.15 3.35 -5.93
N ALA A 107 -7.01 3.73 -7.22
CA ALA A 107 -6.57 5.07 -7.59
C ALA A 107 -7.59 6.14 -7.20
N ASP A 108 -8.89 5.85 -7.26
CA ASP A 108 -9.94 6.78 -6.83
C ASP A 108 -9.93 6.98 -5.29
N ASP A 109 -9.81 5.88 -4.54
CA ASP A 109 -9.66 5.95 -3.07
C ASP A 109 -8.42 6.75 -2.66
N GLU A 110 -7.28 6.52 -3.32
CA GLU A 110 -6.02 7.23 -3.02
C GLU A 110 -6.09 8.70 -3.48
N ALA A 111 -6.79 9.00 -4.58
CA ALA A 111 -7.01 10.35 -5.06
C ALA A 111 -7.81 11.18 -4.05
N SER A 112 -8.84 10.58 -3.45
CA SER A 112 -9.65 11.22 -2.41
C SER A 112 -8.81 11.56 -1.19
N LEU A 113 -7.95 10.64 -0.74
CA LEU A 113 -7.02 10.91 0.36
C LEU A 113 -6.02 12.02 0.04
N ILE A 114 -5.49 12.07 -1.20
CA ILE A 114 -4.57 13.14 -1.63
C ILE A 114 -5.29 14.49 -1.67
N ALA A 115 -6.52 14.54 -2.18
CA ALA A 115 -7.31 15.74 -2.22
C ALA A 115 -7.59 16.27 -0.80
N GLU A 116 -7.94 15.38 0.13
CA GLU A 116 -8.13 15.72 1.55
C GLU A 116 -6.84 16.26 2.19
N ILE A 117 -5.70 15.60 2.00
CA ILE A 117 -4.41 16.05 2.54
C ILE A 117 -4.03 17.45 1.99
N ARG A 118 -4.31 17.70 0.72
CA ARG A 118 -3.97 18.99 0.07
C ARG A 118 -4.93 20.13 0.41
N SER A 119 -6.22 19.83 0.65
CA SER A 119 -7.21 20.84 1.07
C SER A 119 -7.08 21.18 2.56
N ASN A 120 -6.73 20.24 3.42
CA ASN A 120 -6.57 20.39 4.86
C ASN A 120 -5.12 20.75 5.22
N THR A 121 -4.74 22.02 5.05
CA THR A 121 -3.40 22.53 5.39
C THR A 121 -3.06 22.43 6.89
N HIS A 122 -4.02 22.13 7.76
CA HIS A 122 -3.86 22.11 9.22
C HIS A 122 -3.95 20.72 9.88
N ALA A 123 -4.34 19.68 9.17
CA ALA A 123 -4.41 18.34 9.72
C ALA A 123 -3.05 17.59 9.57
N PHE A 124 -1.96 18.18 10.07
CA PHE A 124 -0.70 17.44 10.15
C PHE A 124 -0.81 16.37 11.23
N TYR A 125 -0.98 15.14 10.77
CA TYR A 125 -0.81 13.96 11.62
C TYR A 125 0.63 13.93 12.16
N LYS A 126 0.78 14.12 13.49
CA LYS A 126 2.08 13.93 14.15
C LYS A 126 2.42 12.43 14.18
N PRO A 127 3.53 12.00 13.59
CA PRO A 127 3.96 10.61 13.68
C PRO A 127 4.23 10.24 15.14
N ILE A 128 3.75 9.08 15.57
CA ILE A 128 4.17 8.48 16.83
C ILE A 128 5.47 7.76 16.52
N ALA A 129 6.56 8.15 17.18
CA ALA A 129 7.88 7.55 16.97
C ALA A 129 7.84 6.04 17.29
N GLY A 130 8.42 5.21 16.38
CA GLY A 130 8.51 3.75 16.55
C GLY A 130 7.33 2.94 16.02
N ASP A 131 6.26 3.57 15.49
CA ASP A 131 5.17 2.88 14.82
C ASP A 131 5.40 2.82 13.31
N LYS A 132 5.67 1.62 12.75
CA LYS A 132 5.85 1.39 11.31
C LYS A 132 4.67 1.90 10.46
N ALA A 133 3.49 1.96 11.04
CA ALA A 133 2.31 2.52 10.40
C ALA A 133 2.35 4.04 10.33
N SER A 134 2.89 4.68 11.33
CA SER A 134 3.14 6.12 11.37
C SER A 134 4.21 6.53 10.34
N GLU A 135 5.26 5.72 10.18
CA GLU A 135 6.29 5.93 9.16
C GLU A 135 5.71 5.84 7.74
N ARG A 136 4.84 4.84 7.48
CA ARG A 136 4.14 4.70 6.18
C ARG A 136 3.21 5.87 5.90
N ARG A 137 2.48 6.38 6.91
CA ARG A 137 1.61 7.57 6.78
C ARG A 137 2.43 8.82 6.50
N SER A 138 3.55 9.01 7.20
CA SER A 138 4.47 10.13 6.94
C SER A 138 5.03 10.07 5.52
N ALA A 139 5.38 8.88 5.02
CA ALA A 139 5.80 8.69 3.64
C ALA A 139 4.69 9.02 2.64
N LYS A 140 3.43 8.65 2.92
CA LYS A 140 2.27 9.02 2.08
C LYS A 140 2.04 10.53 2.05
N VAL A 141 2.11 11.21 3.20
CA VAL A 141 1.98 12.67 3.27
C VAL A 141 3.09 13.37 2.48
N LYS A 142 4.34 12.92 2.64
CA LYS A 142 5.47 13.44 1.83
C LYS A 142 5.26 13.18 0.34
N ALA A 143 4.79 11.99 -0.03
CA ALA A 143 4.48 11.68 -1.42
C ALA A 143 3.32 12.52 -1.97
N ALA A 144 2.32 12.87 -1.15
CA ALA A 144 1.22 13.75 -1.53
C ALA A 144 1.69 15.18 -1.86
N SER A 145 2.85 15.63 -1.34
CA SER A 145 3.44 16.93 -1.65
C SER A 145 4.08 17.01 -3.04
N ILE A 146 4.38 15.84 -3.66
CA ILE A 146 4.95 15.81 -5.02
C ILE A 146 3.91 16.36 -6.01
N PRO A 147 4.29 17.27 -6.95
CA PRO A 147 3.38 17.72 -8.00
C PRO A 147 2.75 16.53 -8.73
N LEU A 148 1.42 16.58 -8.93
CA LEU A 148 0.65 15.43 -9.45
C LEU A 148 1.23 14.90 -10.76
N VAL A 149 1.61 15.80 -11.68
CA VAL A 149 2.19 15.45 -12.99
C VAL A 149 3.53 14.70 -12.86
N LEU A 150 4.30 14.95 -11.80
CA LEU A 150 5.61 14.33 -11.61
C LEU A 150 5.53 12.97 -10.89
N ARG A 151 4.42 12.66 -10.24
CA ARG A 151 4.27 11.41 -9.46
C ARG A 151 4.55 10.13 -10.26
N PRO A 152 4.00 9.94 -11.49
CA PRO A 152 4.28 8.73 -12.27
C PRO A 152 5.76 8.56 -12.56
N PHE A 153 6.44 9.63 -12.94
CA PHE A 153 7.88 9.62 -13.24
C PHE A 153 8.71 9.33 -11.97
N ALA A 154 8.38 10.00 -10.86
CA ALA A 154 9.04 9.78 -9.58
C ALA A 154 8.87 8.33 -9.12
N ARG A 155 7.66 7.75 -9.29
CA ARG A 155 7.40 6.35 -8.94
C ARG A 155 8.20 5.38 -9.80
N PHE A 156 8.22 5.61 -11.11
CA PHE A 156 9.02 4.79 -12.03
C PHE A 156 10.50 4.82 -11.66
N LEU A 157 11.09 6.01 -11.55
CA LEU A 157 12.50 6.19 -11.20
C LEU A 157 12.83 5.57 -9.84
N TYR A 158 11.96 5.75 -8.86
CA TYR A 158 12.13 5.14 -7.55
C TYR A 158 12.20 3.61 -7.63
N VAL A 159 11.22 2.96 -8.28
CA VAL A 159 11.16 1.51 -8.34
C VAL A 159 12.22 0.93 -9.26
N TYR A 160 12.40 1.51 -10.45
CA TYR A 160 13.29 0.97 -11.47
C TYR A 160 14.77 1.25 -11.17
N LEU A 161 15.11 2.48 -10.74
CA LEU A 161 16.49 2.87 -10.48
C LEU A 161 16.85 2.73 -8.99
N LEU A 162 16.19 3.44 -8.08
CA LEU A 162 16.59 3.48 -6.68
C LEU A 162 16.40 2.13 -5.98
N ARG A 163 15.29 1.43 -6.26
CA ARG A 163 15.06 0.06 -5.78
C ARG A 163 15.74 -1.00 -6.65
N GLN A 164 16.47 -0.58 -7.69
CA GLN A 164 17.19 -1.46 -8.61
C GLN A 164 16.28 -2.46 -9.34
N GLY A 165 15.05 -2.08 -9.64
CA GLY A 165 14.09 -2.93 -10.35
C GLY A 165 14.58 -3.41 -11.71
N PHE A 166 15.56 -2.71 -12.32
CA PHE A 166 16.24 -3.15 -13.55
C PHE A 166 16.94 -4.51 -13.39
N ARG A 167 17.33 -4.90 -12.17
CA ARG A 167 17.94 -6.21 -11.88
C ARG A 167 16.94 -7.37 -11.98
N ASP A 168 15.65 -7.09 -11.90
CA ASP A 168 14.58 -8.06 -12.13
C ASP A 168 14.21 -8.15 -13.64
N GLY A 169 15.07 -7.60 -14.53
CA GLY A 169 14.92 -7.71 -15.97
C GLY A 169 13.63 -7.14 -16.52
N ARG A 170 13.01 -7.85 -17.49
CA ARG A 170 11.77 -7.40 -18.15
C ARG A 170 10.59 -7.33 -17.19
N ALA A 171 10.47 -8.26 -16.25
CA ALA A 171 9.40 -8.26 -15.26
C ALA A 171 9.52 -7.05 -14.31
N GLY A 172 10.74 -6.69 -13.90
CA GLY A 172 10.99 -5.50 -13.09
C GLY A 172 10.64 -4.20 -13.80
N PHE A 173 10.98 -4.08 -15.10
CA PHE A 173 10.58 -2.94 -15.92
C PHE A 173 9.06 -2.83 -16.03
N LEU A 174 8.39 -3.94 -16.41
CA LEU A 174 6.93 -3.97 -16.55
C LEU A 174 6.25 -3.58 -15.24
N TYR A 175 6.70 -4.12 -14.12
CA TYR A 175 6.13 -3.80 -12.81
C TYR A 175 6.33 -2.32 -12.44
N ALA A 176 7.53 -1.78 -12.62
CA ALA A 176 7.80 -0.36 -12.39
C ALA A 176 6.90 0.54 -13.25
N PHE A 177 6.71 0.16 -14.52
CA PHE A 177 5.83 0.87 -15.45
C PHE A 177 4.36 0.80 -15.01
N MET A 178 3.87 -0.37 -14.60
CA MET A 178 2.51 -0.55 -14.08
C MET A 178 2.25 0.32 -12.84
N LEU A 179 3.22 0.42 -11.92
CA LEU A 179 3.12 1.30 -10.77
C LEU A 179 3.11 2.79 -11.16
N ALA A 180 3.85 3.17 -12.20
CA ALA A 180 3.80 4.53 -12.75
C ALA A 180 2.43 4.85 -13.37
N VAL A 181 1.84 3.90 -14.10
CA VAL A 181 0.47 4.02 -14.66
C VAL A 181 -0.54 4.20 -13.52
N TYR A 182 -0.43 3.41 -12.46
CA TYR A 182 -1.27 3.55 -11.26
C TYR A 182 -1.16 4.95 -10.64
N GLU A 183 0.05 5.46 -10.45
CA GLU A 183 0.27 6.83 -9.96
C GLU A 183 -0.25 7.89 -10.92
N GLY A 184 -0.22 7.65 -12.23
CA GLY A 184 -0.82 8.51 -13.24
C GLY A 184 -2.33 8.60 -13.12
N MET A 185 -3.00 7.46 -12.98
CA MET A 185 -4.45 7.40 -12.74
C MET A 185 -4.82 8.15 -11.46
N THR A 186 -4.12 7.87 -10.37
CA THR A 186 -4.31 8.58 -9.08
C THR A 186 -4.12 10.08 -9.22
N ALA A 187 -3.10 10.53 -9.95
CA ALA A 187 -2.81 11.94 -10.15
C ALA A 187 -3.91 12.67 -10.93
N VAL A 188 -4.44 12.05 -11.99
CA VAL A 188 -5.54 12.61 -12.80
C VAL A 188 -6.82 12.72 -11.97
N LEU A 189 -7.19 11.66 -11.25
CA LEU A 189 -8.38 11.65 -10.40
C LEU A 189 -8.28 12.66 -9.25
N ALA A 190 -7.11 12.77 -8.61
CA ALA A 190 -6.88 13.76 -7.56
C ALA A 190 -6.96 15.20 -8.10
N ALA A 191 -6.45 15.48 -9.30
CA ALA A 191 -6.56 16.80 -9.93
C ALA A 191 -8.02 17.17 -10.22
N GLU A 192 -8.83 16.21 -10.67
CA GLU A 192 -10.26 16.41 -10.90
C GLU A 192 -11.00 16.71 -9.59
N GLN A 193 -10.76 15.96 -8.53
CA GLN A 193 -11.41 16.15 -7.22
C GLN A 193 -11.04 17.52 -6.62
N LEU A 194 -9.77 17.91 -6.69
CA LEU A 194 -9.32 19.23 -6.24
C LEU A 194 -9.98 20.38 -7.03
N ARG A 195 -10.17 20.20 -8.33
CA ARG A 195 -10.88 21.19 -9.16
C ARG A 195 -12.34 21.32 -8.75
N ARG A 196 -13.03 20.19 -8.49
CA ARG A 196 -14.44 20.20 -8.06
C ARG A 196 -14.61 20.93 -6.72
N SER A 197 -13.75 20.68 -5.75
CA SER A 197 -13.82 21.35 -4.44
C SER A 197 -13.68 22.87 -4.56
N ILE A 198 -12.76 23.36 -5.41
CA ILE A 198 -12.57 24.80 -5.64
C ILE A 198 -13.82 25.43 -6.27
N THR A 199 -14.47 24.75 -7.22
CA THR A 199 -15.69 25.26 -7.88
C THR A 199 -16.89 25.29 -6.95
N GLU A 200 -17.04 24.32 -6.06
CA GLU A 200 -18.11 24.27 -5.06
C GLU A 200 -17.97 25.38 -4.02
N ASP A 201 -16.75 25.64 -3.57
CA ASP A 201 -16.47 26.70 -2.60
C ASP A 201 -16.68 28.10 -3.21
N ALA A 202 -16.29 28.31 -4.47
CA ALA A 202 -16.56 29.54 -5.22
C ALA A 202 -18.08 29.77 -5.40
N GLY A 203 -18.85 28.74 -5.69
CA GLY A 203 -20.32 28.81 -5.82
C GLY A 203 -21.03 29.15 -4.51
N LYS A 204 -20.51 28.64 -3.37
CA LYS A 204 -21.05 28.96 -2.05
C LYS A 204 -20.77 30.42 -1.63
N CYS A 205 -19.64 30.99 -2.00
CA CYS A 205 -19.31 32.39 -1.73
C CYS A 205 -20.22 33.34 -2.55
N SER A 206 -20.44 33.06 -3.84
CA SER A 206 -21.29 33.89 -4.71
C SER A 206 -22.79 33.87 -4.32
N GLY A 207 -23.27 32.77 -3.73
CA GLY A 207 -24.68 32.65 -3.29
C GLY A 207 -24.99 33.36 -1.96
N LYS A 208 -24.00 33.86 -1.22
CA LYS A 208 -24.20 34.64 0.01
C LYS A 208 -24.33 36.14 -0.25
N GLU A 209 -23.75 36.69 -1.32
CA GLU A 209 -23.82 38.09 -1.66
C GLU A 209 -25.14 38.54 -2.29
N THR A 210 -26.02 37.64 -2.69
CA THR A 210 -27.31 37.94 -3.32
C THR A 210 -28.49 37.89 -2.34
N ARG A 211 -28.26 37.82 -1.01
CA ARG A 211 -29.31 37.77 0.04
C ARG A 211 -29.23 38.87 1.07
N GLU A 212 -28.53 39.98 0.78
CA GLU A 212 -28.66 41.27 1.47
C GLU A 212 -29.29 42.28 0.49
#